data_70647b9cc20e5150a3553e38e37f4db7
#
_entry.id   70647b9cc20e5150a3553e38e37f4db7
#
_cell.length_a   1.000
_cell.length_b   1.000
_cell.length_c   1.000
_cell.angle_alpha   90.00
_cell.angle_beta   90.00
_cell.angle_gamma   90.00
#
_symmetry.space_group_name_H-M   'P 1'
#
loop_
_entity.id
_entity.type
_entity.pdbx_description
1 polymer ?
#
loop_
_entity_poly.entity_id
_entity_poly.type
_entity_poly.pdbx_seq_one_letter_code
_entity_poly.pdbx_strand_id
1 'polypeptide(L)'
;MRAMKSLLSRRTVLGGALAVALGGGSARGRRILVATNEPWATYHVKPLLAEAARHGWRLTQLVPDYAKVTPGDPVPVATPADAPRADLLVVTGAGDWPADCVARFRRTRVAARALAYQVPVEAPRAKEIRPRLRVITASSPAEARAFGAYLGTKRRIEVVGSPQTDDLPQRVPEKDLVLVLTSVTHPDGTGSAAPGTELLLAATERLAAAGKRVLVGLHPRENRRLWEKYEISSVSSLAASARAEAAIGIPGTVFPLIAAVGTPLVGCTDPALSVPDYLRAVCSSTIADAGQAVAAIVSARLPDAATLADAVGPIGGSARRLLTEWD
;
A
#
# COMPACT_ATOMS: atom_id res chain seq x y z
N MET A 1 71.00 13.14 9.31
CA MET A 1 70.99 12.07 10.36
C MET A 1 69.74 11.23 10.15
N ARG A 2 70.00 9.97 9.87
CA ARG A 2 69.26 8.71 9.93
C ARG A 2 67.74 8.71 9.80
N ALA A 3 67.37 8.13 8.66
CA ALA A 3 66.06 7.53 8.38
C ALA A 3 65.75 6.34 9.29
N MET A 4 64.49 6.16 9.63
CA MET A 4 63.98 4.90 10.15
C MET A 4 62.74 4.50 9.37
N LYS A 5 62.92 3.49 8.50
CA LYS A 5 61.87 2.79 7.74
C LYS A 5 61.13 1.85 8.72
N SER A 6 59.83 1.95 8.83
CA SER A 6 58.99 0.97 9.50
C SER A 6 58.26 0.11 8.45
N LEU A 7 58.60 -1.17 8.44
CA LEU A 7 57.99 -2.25 7.67
C LEU A 7 56.64 -2.62 8.30
N LEU A 8 55.54 -2.43 7.58
CA LEU A 8 54.24 -3.00 7.93
C LEU A 8 54.04 -4.33 7.18
N SER A 9 54.05 -5.38 7.95
CA SER A 9 53.78 -6.76 7.59
C SER A 9 52.33 -6.95 7.11
N ARG A 10 52.17 -7.46 5.87
CA ARG A 10 50.89 -7.97 5.36
C ARG A 10 50.63 -9.34 5.98
N ARG A 11 49.62 -9.42 6.87
CA ARG A 11 49.02 -10.69 7.30
C ARG A 11 47.87 -11.02 6.35
N THR A 12 48.10 -11.98 5.51
CA THR A 12 47.08 -12.66 4.68
C THR A 12 46.30 -13.57 5.63
N VAL A 13 45.04 -13.26 5.87
CA VAL A 13 44.10 -14.16 6.56
C VAL A 13 43.37 -14.96 5.48
N LEU A 14 43.80 -16.22 5.33
CA LEU A 14 43.05 -17.25 4.62
C LEU A 14 41.84 -17.66 5.49
N GLY A 15 40.70 -17.09 5.21
CA GLY A 15 39.42 -17.55 5.76
C GLY A 15 38.89 -18.71 4.93
N GLY A 16 39.00 -19.93 5.43
CA GLY A 16 38.41 -21.11 4.81
C GLY A 16 36.89 -21.04 4.85
N ALA A 17 36.26 -20.99 3.69
CA ALA A 17 34.84 -21.18 3.53
C ALA A 17 34.51 -22.66 3.71
N LEU A 18 33.93 -23.02 4.84
CA LEU A 18 33.34 -24.32 5.07
C LEU A 18 32.01 -24.39 4.31
N ALA A 19 32.02 -24.92 3.09
CA ALA A 19 30.81 -25.23 2.36
C ALA A 19 30.13 -26.45 2.99
N VAL A 20 29.17 -26.22 3.87
CA VAL A 20 28.25 -27.27 4.30
C VAL A 20 27.28 -27.54 3.14
N ALA A 21 27.58 -28.56 2.37
CA ALA A 21 26.65 -29.11 1.40
C ALA A 21 25.56 -29.88 2.16
N LEU A 22 24.52 -29.19 2.60
CA LEU A 22 23.26 -29.82 2.97
C LEU A 22 22.57 -30.26 1.66
N GLY A 23 22.60 -31.57 1.40
CA GLY A 23 21.82 -32.21 0.36
C GLY A 23 20.31 -32.08 0.69
N GLY A 24 19.72 -30.98 0.25
CA GLY A 24 18.26 -30.81 0.17
C GLY A 24 17.94 -30.61 -1.30
N GLY A 25 17.09 -31.47 -1.87
CA GLY A 25 16.59 -31.32 -3.23
C GLY A 25 16.16 -29.88 -3.43
N SER A 26 16.68 -29.20 -4.46
CA SER A 26 16.37 -27.82 -4.78
C SER A 26 14.90 -27.75 -5.18
N ALA A 27 14.04 -27.52 -4.20
CA ALA A 27 12.70 -27.03 -4.48
C ALA A 27 12.90 -25.74 -5.28
N ARG A 28 12.69 -25.79 -6.60
CA ARG A 28 12.76 -24.61 -7.46
C ARG A 28 11.81 -23.58 -6.87
N GLY A 29 12.39 -22.51 -6.30
CA GLY A 29 11.60 -21.46 -5.69
C GLY A 29 10.54 -20.95 -6.66
N ARG A 30 9.31 -20.79 -6.18
CA ARG A 30 8.17 -20.33 -7.00
C ARG A 30 8.45 -18.96 -7.61
N ARG A 31 7.96 -18.79 -8.81
CA ARG A 31 7.98 -17.52 -9.54
C ARG A 31 6.55 -17.00 -9.65
N ILE A 32 6.33 -15.82 -9.11
CA ILE A 32 5.02 -15.17 -9.06
C ILE A 32 5.09 -13.87 -9.83
N LEU A 33 4.20 -13.73 -10.79
CA LEU A 33 3.96 -12.45 -11.48
C LEU A 33 2.81 -11.73 -10.79
N VAL A 34 2.92 -10.41 -10.67
CA VAL A 34 1.87 -9.56 -10.08
C VAL A 34 1.45 -8.50 -11.09
N ALA A 35 0.16 -8.44 -11.43
CA ALA A 35 -0.43 -7.44 -12.28
C ALA A 35 -1.39 -6.57 -11.48
N THR A 36 -1.05 -5.30 -11.27
CA THR A 36 -1.85 -4.35 -10.48
C THR A 36 -2.69 -3.45 -11.39
N ASN A 37 -3.83 -2.94 -10.92
CA ASN A 37 -4.61 -1.94 -11.66
C ASN A 37 -3.80 -0.67 -11.96
N GLU A 38 -2.84 -0.34 -11.08
CA GLU A 38 -1.84 0.69 -11.29
C GLU A 38 -0.49 0.03 -11.62
N PRO A 39 -0.17 -0.21 -12.89
CA PRO A 39 0.92 -1.10 -13.29
C PRO A 39 2.29 -0.74 -12.71
N TRP A 40 2.57 0.54 -12.52
CA TRP A 40 3.84 1.02 -11.98
C TRP A 40 3.84 1.23 -10.45
N ALA A 41 2.75 0.91 -9.74
CA ALA A 41 2.61 1.06 -8.29
C ALA A 41 3.26 -0.10 -7.54
N THR A 42 4.58 -0.13 -7.48
CA THR A 42 5.39 -1.18 -6.85
C THR A 42 5.24 -1.25 -5.33
N TYR A 43 4.78 -0.18 -4.68
CA TYR A 43 4.56 -0.11 -3.22
C TYR A 43 3.56 -1.15 -2.69
N HIS A 44 2.72 -1.72 -3.54
CA HIS A 44 1.84 -2.83 -3.17
C HIS A 44 2.56 -4.18 -3.07
N VAL A 45 3.62 -4.39 -3.84
CA VAL A 45 4.39 -5.64 -3.87
C VAL A 45 5.57 -5.59 -2.91
N LYS A 46 6.15 -4.41 -2.70
CA LYS A 46 7.32 -4.20 -1.85
C LYS A 46 7.22 -4.86 -0.46
N PRO A 47 6.10 -4.76 0.29
CA PRO A 47 5.97 -5.39 1.61
C PRO A 47 6.05 -6.93 1.60
N LEU A 48 5.88 -7.56 0.43
CA LEU A 48 5.91 -9.01 0.29
C LEU A 48 7.32 -9.56 0.04
N LEU A 49 8.29 -8.73 -0.36
CA LEU A 49 9.59 -9.20 -0.86
C LEU A 49 10.37 -9.98 0.19
N ALA A 50 10.42 -9.50 1.43
CA ALA A 50 11.17 -10.15 2.51
C ALA A 50 10.60 -11.54 2.83
N GLU A 51 9.27 -11.66 2.92
CA GLU A 51 8.61 -12.95 3.19
C GLU A 51 8.75 -13.90 2.00
N ALA A 52 8.60 -13.41 0.77
CA ALA A 52 8.81 -14.21 -0.43
C ALA A 52 10.25 -14.76 -0.49
N ALA A 53 11.24 -13.94 -0.16
CA ALA A 53 12.64 -14.37 -0.11
C ALA A 53 12.86 -15.48 0.94
N ARG A 54 12.24 -15.38 2.13
CA ARG A 54 12.30 -16.43 3.17
C ARG A 54 11.72 -17.76 2.69
N HIS A 55 10.72 -17.73 1.81
CA HIS A 55 10.14 -18.92 1.19
C HIS A 55 10.91 -19.39 -0.07
N GLY A 56 12.00 -18.71 -0.46
CA GLY A 56 12.72 -18.97 -1.71
C GLY A 56 11.93 -18.57 -2.96
N TRP A 57 10.91 -17.74 -2.85
CA TRP A 57 10.05 -17.31 -3.94
C TRP A 57 10.54 -16.02 -4.58
N ARG A 58 10.21 -15.82 -5.85
CA ARG A 58 10.55 -14.62 -6.60
C ARG A 58 9.28 -13.93 -7.08
N LEU A 59 9.11 -12.70 -6.63
CA LEU A 59 8.02 -11.82 -7.08
C LEU A 59 8.54 -10.91 -8.20
N THR A 60 7.76 -10.75 -9.26
CA THR A 60 8.02 -9.81 -10.35
C THR A 60 6.73 -9.08 -10.69
N GLN A 61 6.74 -7.76 -10.61
CA GLN A 61 5.58 -6.97 -11.03
C GLN A 61 5.59 -6.79 -12.54
N LEU A 62 4.44 -7.05 -13.17
CA LEU A 62 4.24 -6.79 -14.58
C LEU A 62 3.94 -5.30 -14.80
N VAL A 63 4.66 -4.71 -15.75
CA VAL A 63 4.48 -3.34 -16.20
C VAL A 63 4.25 -3.32 -17.72
N PRO A 64 3.46 -2.37 -18.27
CA PRO A 64 3.28 -2.25 -19.71
C PRO A 64 4.59 -1.95 -20.45
N ASP A 65 5.40 -1.09 -19.85
CA ASP A 65 6.71 -0.65 -20.32
C ASP A 65 7.57 -0.18 -19.13
N TYR A 66 8.80 0.21 -19.38
CA TYR A 66 9.74 0.69 -18.36
C TYR A 66 9.74 2.21 -18.13
N ALA A 67 8.91 2.98 -18.86
CA ALA A 67 8.96 4.44 -18.87
C ALA A 67 8.70 5.11 -17.52
N LYS A 68 7.91 4.48 -16.65
CA LYS A 68 7.53 5.00 -15.32
C LYS A 68 8.12 4.18 -14.17
N VAL A 69 9.09 3.32 -14.45
CA VAL A 69 9.77 2.54 -13.41
C VAL A 69 10.71 3.46 -12.64
N THR A 70 10.57 3.49 -11.31
CA THR A 70 11.44 4.29 -10.45
C THR A 70 12.82 3.64 -10.35
N PRO A 71 13.90 4.35 -10.70
CA PRO A 71 15.26 3.84 -10.52
C PRO A 71 15.54 3.49 -9.05
N GLY A 72 16.12 2.31 -8.80
CA GLY A 72 16.46 1.86 -7.45
C GLY A 72 15.29 1.28 -6.65
N ASP A 73 14.10 1.15 -7.24
CA ASP A 73 13.01 0.43 -6.58
C ASP A 73 13.40 -1.05 -6.40
N PRO A 74 13.25 -1.62 -5.18
CA PRO A 74 13.65 -3.00 -4.92
C PRO A 74 12.75 -4.06 -5.56
N VAL A 75 11.57 -3.68 -6.06
CA VAL A 75 10.62 -4.61 -6.67
C VAL A 75 11.07 -4.94 -8.10
N PRO A 76 11.39 -6.21 -8.41
CA PRO A 76 11.68 -6.62 -9.77
C PRO A 76 10.48 -6.37 -10.69
N VAL A 77 10.71 -5.74 -11.84
CA VAL A 77 9.68 -5.49 -12.85
C VAL A 77 10.02 -6.17 -14.17
N ALA A 78 8.99 -6.53 -14.93
CA ALA A 78 9.14 -7.05 -16.28
C ALA A 78 7.95 -6.67 -17.16
N THR A 79 8.17 -6.49 -18.45
CA THR A 79 7.07 -6.43 -19.42
C THR A 79 6.53 -7.84 -19.69
N PRO A 80 5.32 -8.00 -20.25
CA PRO A 80 4.83 -9.33 -20.64
C PRO A 80 5.70 -10.05 -21.68
N ALA A 81 6.54 -9.31 -22.41
CA ALA A 81 7.47 -9.90 -23.38
C ALA A 81 8.71 -10.49 -22.69
N ASP A 82 9.20 -9.82 -21.65
CA ASP A 82 10.43 -10.18 -20.92
C ASP A 82 10.15 -11.00 -19.66
N ALA A 83 8.87 -11.16 -19.29
CA ALA A 83 8.48 -11.82 -18.05
C ALA A 83 8.98 -13.27 -18.01
N PRO A 84 9.57 -13.71 -16.89
CA PRO A 84 9.99 -15.08 -16.71
C PRO A 84 8.77 -16.00 -16.68
N ARG A 85 9.00 -17.30 -17.04
CA ARG A 85 7.96 -18.32 -16.80
C ARG A 85 7.58 -18.33 -15.32
N ALA A 86 6.30 -18.29 -15.02
CA ALA A 86 5.78 -18.19 -13.66
C ALA A 86 4.81 -19.34 -13.33
N ASP A 87 4.75 -19.66 -12.04
CA ASP A 87 3.88 -20.69 -11.48
C ASP A 87 2.51 -20.11 -11.10
N LEU A 88 2.48 -18.80 -10.82
CA LEU A 88 1.28 -18.06 -10.42
C LEU A 88 1.31 -16.64 -11.01
N LEU A 89 0.15 -16.17 -11.47
CA LEU A 89 -0.14 -14.77 -11.76
C LEU A 89 -1.13 -14.27 -10.70
N VAL A 90 -0.76 -13.22 -9.98
CA VAL A 90 -1.63 -12.53 -9.02
C VAL A 90 -2.13 -11.26 -9.67
N VAL A 91 -3.45 -11.08 -9.72
CA VAL A 91 -4.07 -9.83 -10.16
C VAL A 91 -4.62 -9.07 -8.96
N THR A 92 -4.48 -7.74 -8.97
CA THR A 92 -4.98 -6.91 -7.86
C THR A 92 -6.20 -6.07 -8.25
N GLY A 93 -6.91 -6.55 -9.24
CA GLY A 93 -8.11 -5.91 -9.76
C GLY A 93 -8.57 -6.55 -11.05
N ALA A 94 -9.58 -5.96 -11.68
CA ALA A 94 -10.17 -6.41 -12.93
C ALA A 94 -10.37 -5.25 -13.93
N GLY A 95 -9.43 -4.30 -13.92
CA GLY A 95 -9.27 -3.30 -14.97
C GLY A 95 -8.60 -3.90 -16.21
N ASP A 96 -8.35 -3.08 -17.22
CA ASP A 96 -7.82 -3.52 -18.52
C ASP A 96 -6.47 -4.23 -18.38
N TRP A 97 -5.52 -3.62 -17.69
CA TRP A 97 -4.20 -4.20 -17.57
C TRP A 97 -4.16 -5.58 -16.89
N PRO A 98 -4.76 -5.81 -15.70
CA PRO A 98 -4.85 -7.15 -15.13
C PRO A 98 -5.55 -8.16 -16.05
N ALA A 99 -6.61 -7.76 -16.76
CA ALA A 99 -7.32 -8.64 -17.68
C ALA A 99 -6.46 -9.02 -18.89
N ASP A 100 -5.72 -8.08 -19.45
CA ASP A 100 -4.78 -8.34 -20.56
C ASP A 100 -3.65 -9.28 -20.12
N CYS A 101 -3.13 -9.10 -18.90
CA CYS A 101 -2.16 -10.03 -18.32
C CYS A 101 -2.74 -11.44 -18.18
N VAL A 102 -3.98 -11.59 -17.68
CA VAL A 102 -4.65 -12.91 -17.58
C VAL A 102 -4.84 -13.53 -18.96
N ALA A 103 -5.22 -12.75 -19.96
CA ALA A 103 -5.36 -13.21 -21.34
C ALA A 103 -4.02 -13.64 -21.95
N ARG A 104 -2.93 -12.95 -21.63
CA ARG A 104 -1.58 -13.24 -22.11
C ARG A 104 -1.02 -14.52 -21.49
N PHE A 105 -1.14 -14.67 -20.16
CA PHE A 105 -0.56 -15.78 -19.40
C PHE A 105 -1.56 -16.94 -19.24
N ARG A 106 -2.11 -17.44 -20.35
CA ARG A 106 -3.23 -18.42 -20.40
C ARG A 106 -2.97 -19.72 -19.65
N ARG A 107 -1.72 -20.17 -19.53
CA ARG A 107 -1.33 -21.43 -18.90
C ARG A 107 -0.92 -21.29 -17.44
N THR A 108 -0.80 -20.05 -16.94
CA THR A 108 -0.41 -19.77 -15.55
C THR A 108 -1.64 -19.80 -14.66
N ARG A 109 -1.54 -20.39 -13.47
CA ARG A 109 -2.57 -20.30 -12.43
C ARG A 109 -2.81 -18.84 -12.09
N VAL A 110 -4.06 -18.46 -11.75
CA VAL A 110 -4.41 -17.08 -11.43
C VAL A 110 -5.00 -17.00 -10.04
N ALA A 111 -4.49 -16.10 -9.22
CA ALA A 111 -5.06 -15.66 -7.96
C ALA A 111 -5.46 -14.18 -8.05
N ALA A 112 -6.42 -13.76 -7.25
CA ALA A 112 -6.76 -12.35 -7.08
C ALA A 112 -6.52 -11.91 -5.63
N ARG A 113 -6.09 -10.67 -5.47
CA ARG A 113 -5.92 -10.02 -4.18
C ARG A 113 -6.41 -8.58 -4.23
N ALA A 114 -7.18 -8.16 -3.24
CA ALA A 114 -7.41 -6.74 -3.00
C ALA A 114 -6.13 -6.14 -2.38
N LEU A 115 -5.47 -5.22 -3.07
CA LEU A 115 -4.32 -4.45 -2.56
C LEU A 115 -4.63 -2.96 -2.41
N ALA A 116 -5.60 -2.48 -3.18
CA ALA A 116 -6.15 -1.15 -3.10
C ALA A 116 -7.67 -1.28 -2.97
N TYR A 117 -8.32 -0.30 -2.35
CA TYR A 117 -9.78 -0.34 -2.25
C TYR A 117 -10.41 -0.42 -3.64
N GLN A 118 -11.51 -1.17 -3.72
CA GLN A 118 -12.31 -1.27 -4.91
C GLN A 118 -13.72 -0.79 -4.58
N VAL A 119 -14.31 -0.03 -5.50
CA VAL A 119 -15.73 0.31 -5.41
C VAL A 119 -16.52 -1.00 -5.53
N PRO A 120 -17.54 -1.26 -4.68
CA PRO A 120 -18.29 -2.52 -4.70
C PRO A 120 -19.28 -2.60 -5.87
N VAL A 121 -18.78 -2.35 -7.09
CA VAL A 121 -19.50 -2.45 -8.36
C VAL A 121 -18.68 -3.35 -9.27
N GLU A 122 -19.35 -4.28 -9.95
CA GLU A 122 -18.66 -5.24 -10.83
C GLU A 122 -17.82 -4.51 -11.88
N ALA A 123 -16.54 -4.81 -11.91
CA ALA A 123 -15.59 -4.21 -12.85
C ALA A 123 -15.91 -4.68 -14.29
N PRO A 124 -15.71 -3.82 -15.29
CA PRO A 124 -16.06 -4.11 -16.67
C PRO A 124 -15.50 -5.43 -17.21
N ARG A 125 -14.27 -5.76 -16.81
CA ARG A 125 -13.58 -6.97 -17.26
C ARG A 125 -13.52 -8.11 -16.23
N ALA A 126 -14.28 -8.01 -15.14
CA ALA A 126 -14.33 -9.04 -14.10
C ALA A 126 -14.76 -10.41 -14.67
N LYS A 127 -15.69 -10.45 -15.63
CA LYS A 127 -16.16 -11.66 -16.28
C LYS A 127 -15.08 -12.44 -17.02
N GLU A 128 -14.04 -11.77 -17.51
CA GLU A 128 -12.90 -12.39 -18.19
C GLU A 128 -11.93 -13.04 -17.22
N ILE A 129 -11.73 -12.45 -16.04
CA ILE A 129 -10.78 -12.88 -15.02
C ILE A 129 -11.38 -13.98 -14.13
N ARG A 130 -12.63 -13.80 -13.68
CA ARG A 130 -13.31 -14.64 -12.69
C ARG A 130 -13.22 -16.15 -12.93
N PRO A 131 -13.41 -16.69 -14.15
CA PRO A 131 -13.31 -18.14 -14.39
C PRO A 131 -11.91 -18.71 -14.17
N ARG A 132 -10.88 -17.84 -14.23
CA ARG A 132 -9.48 -18.23 -14.09
C ARG A 132 -9.00 -18.22 -12.64
N LEU A 133 -9.71 -17.55 -11.74
CA LEU A 133 -9.30 -17.40 -10.34
C LEU A 133 -9.33 -18.76 -9.62
N ARG A 134 -8.26 -19.07 -8.90
CA ARG A 134 -8.16 -20.22 -8.00
C ARG A 134 -8.35 -19.81 -6.55
N VAL A 135 -7.65 -18.76 -6.15
CA VAL A 135 -7.66 -18.18 -4.81
C VAL A 135 -8.01 -16.70 -4.92
N ILE A 136 -8.78 -16.21 -3.96
CA ILE A 136 -9.13 -14.79 -3.83
C ILE A 136 -8.87 -14.40 -2.38
N THR A 137 -8.08 -13.36 -2.18
CA THR A 137 -7.70 -12.87 -0.84
C THR A 137 -8.00 -11.39 -0.69
N ALA A 138 -8.26 -10.97 0.54
CA ALA A 138 -8.46 -9.56 0.93
C ALA A 138 -7.77 -9.29 2.26
N SER A 139 -7.57 -8.01 2.57
CA SER A 139 -6.94 -7.61 3.83
C SER A 139 -7.91 -7.69 5.01
N SER A 140 -9.20 -7.44 4.79
CA SER A 140 -10.19 -7.36 5.86
C SER A 140 -11.55 -7.94 5.42
N PRO A 141 -12.46 -8.23 6.37
CA PRO A 141 -13.82 -8.67 6.03
C PRO A 141 -14.57 -7.66 5.17
N ALA A 142 -14.48 -6.37 5.47
CA ALA A 142 -15.14 -5.32 4.69
C ALA A 142 -14.55 -5.21 3.27
N GLU A 143 -13.23 -5.28 3.14
CA GLU A 143 -12.58 -5.32 1.83
C GLU A 143 -12.96 -6.58 1.05
N ALA A 144 -13.09 -7.74 1.71
CA ALA A 144 -13.54 -8.98 1.07
C ALA A 144 -14.94 -8.83 0.47
N ARG A 145 -15.86 -8.19 1.18
CA ARG A 145 -17.22 -7.92 0.64
C ARG A 145 -17.17 -6.98 -0.57
N ALA A 146 -16.43 -5.88 -0.48
CA ALA A 146 -16.27 -4.93 -1.58
C ALA A 146 -15.59 -5.57 -2.80
N PHE A 147 -14.53 -6.34 -2.58
CA PHE A 147 -13.79 -7.01 -3.64
C PHE A 147 -14.59 -8.14 -4.29
N GLY A 148 -15.42 -8.85 -3.51
CA GLY A 148 -16.35 -9.83 -4.03
C GLY A 148 -17.37 -9.22 -4.99
N ALA A 149 -17.96 -8.08 -4.63
CA ALA A 149 -18.86 -7.33 -5.51
C ALA A 149 -18.12 -6.80 -6.76
N TYR A 150 -16.91 -6.28 -6.59
CA TYR A 150 -16.06 -5.79 -7.69
C TYR A 150 -15.69 -6.90 -8.68
N LEU A 151 -15.40 -8.10 -8.22
CA LEU A 151 -15.14 -9.27 -9.07
C LEU A 151 -16.44 -9.94 -9.58
N GLY A 152 -17.61 -9.54 -9.09
CA GLY A 152 -18.90 -10.16 -9.40
C GLY A 152 -18.95 -11.63 -8.95
N THR A 153 -18.35 -11.98 -7.80
CA THR A 153 -18.23 -13.35 -7.31
C THR A 153 -18.86 -13.56 -5.94
N LYS A 154 -19.47 -14.74 -5.74
CA LYS A 154 -19.95 -15.23 -4.43
C LYS A 154 -19.00 -16.26 -3.81
N ARG A 155 -17.85 -16.51 -4.43
CA ARG A 155 -16.86 -17.43 -3.88
C ARG A 155 -16.29 -16.88 -2.59
N ARG A 156 -15.86 -17.78 -1.71
CA ARG A 156 -15.14 -17.42 -0.49
C ARG A 156 -13.89 -16.62 -0.82
N ILE A 157 -13.69 -15.55 -0.08
CA ILE A 157 -12.51 -14.69 -0.12
C ILE A 157 -11.81 -14.84 1.23
N GLU A 158 -10.54 -15.26 1.19
CA GLU A 158 -9.77 -15.48 2.41
C GLU A 158 -9.26 -14.13 2.95
N VAL A 159 -9.53 -13.86 4.22
CA VAL A 159 -9.07 -12.64 4.89
C VAL A 159 -7.71 -12.91 5.52
N VAL A 160 -6.68 -12.30 4.95
CA VAL A 160 -5.27 -12.56 5.32
C VAL A 160 -4.57 -11.39 6.01
N GLY A 161 -5.21 -10.25 6.10
CA GLY A 161 -4.60 -9.01 6.58
C GLY A 161 -3.81 -8.26 5.50
N SER A 162 -3.36 -7.05 5.84
CA SER A 162 -2.50 -6.26 4.97
C SER A 162 -1.03 -6.47 5.33
N PRO A 163 -0.15 -6.86 4.40
CA PRO A 163 1.29 -6.93 4.66
C PRO A 163 1.91 -5.62 5.13
N GLN A 164 1.26 -4.49 4.87
CA GLN A 164 1.69 -3.20 5.37
C GLN A 164 1.46 -3.02 6.88
N THR A 165 0.67 -3.93 7.50
CA THR A 165 0.46 -3.95 8.96
C THR A 165 1.33 -4.97 9.68
N ASP A 166 2.27 -5.60 8.99
CA ASP A 166 3.16 -6.62 9.60
C ASP A 166 4.24 -5.99 10.50
N ASP A 167 4.60 -4.74 10.22
CA ASP A 167 5.57 -3.97 10.99
C ASP A 167 5.02 -2.54 11.22
N LEU A 168 4.06 -2.44 12.14
CA LEU A 168 3.46 -1.16 12.49
C LEU A 168 4.39 -0.35 13.39
N PRO A 169 4.55 0.96 13.15
CA PRO A 169 5.32 1.82 14.01
C PRO A 169 4.65 1.95 15.39
N GLN A 170 5.46 2.02 16.45
CA GLN A 170 4.95 2.32 17.78
C GLN A 170 4.39 3.74 17.82
N ARG A 171 3.15 3.88 18.28
CA ARG A 171 2.49 5.17 18.39
C ARG A 171 3.03 5.98 19.57
N VAL A 172 3.56 7.17 19.29
CA VAL A 172 4.02 8.16 20.29
C VAL A 172 3.55 9.53 19.80
N PRO A 173 2.30 9.94 20.11
CA PRO A 173 1.71 11.15 19.56
C PRO A 173 2.35 12.41 20.15
N GLU A 174 2.66 13.35 19.29
CA GLU A 174 3.09 14.68 19.64
C GLU A 174 1.86 15.61 19.76
N LYS A 175 1.82 16.39 20.82
CA LYS A 175 0.72 17.34 21.07
C LYS A 175 0.57 18.31 19.89
N ASP A 176 -0.67 18.53 19.48
CA ASP A 176 -1.08 19.44 18.40
C ASP A 176 -0.53 19.09 17.00
N LEU A 177 0.13 17.95 16.83
CA LEU A 177 0.60 17.51 15.52
C LEU A 177 -0.53 16.80 14.76
N VAL A 178 -0.91 17.36 13.61
CA VAL A 178 -1.91 16.80 12.70
C VAL A 178 -1.24 16.32 11.42
N LEU A 179 -1.42 15.04 11.08
CA LEU A 179 -0.98 14.49 9.80
C LEU A 179 -2.03 14.77 8.73
N VAL A 180 -1.62 15.44 7.67
CA VAL A 180 -2.45 15.65 6.47
C VAL A 180 -2.08 14.61 5.42
N LEU A 181 -3.04 13.79 5.02
CA LEU A 181 -2.87 12.74 4.03
C LEU A 181 -3.32 13.27 2.67
N THR A 182 -2.38 13.60 1.80
CA THR A 182 -2.73 14.15 0.49
C THR A 182 -3.23 13.09 -0.47
N SER A 183 -4.02 13.53 -1.45
CA SER A 183 -4.35 12.78 -2.68
C SER A 183 -3.67 13.48 -3.86
N VAL A 184 -3.99 13.10 -5.10
CA VAL A 184 -3.51 13.78 -6.30
C VAL A 184 -4.48 14.90 -6.63
N THR A 185 -4.07 16.14 -6.39
CA THR A 185 -4.94 17.32 -6.57
C THR A 185 -5.27 17.56 -8.05
N HIS A 186 -4.29 17.44 -8.93
CA HIS A 186 -4.47 17.60 -10.37
C HIS A 186 -4.00 16.34 -11.11
N PRO A 187 -4.87 15.31 -11.26
CA PRO A 187 -4.48 14.03 -11.85
C PRO A 187 -3.93 14.14 -13.28
N ASP A 188 -4.46 15.09 -14.04
CA ASP A 188 -4.08 15.33 -15.44
C ASP A 188 -2.98 16.39 -15.60
N GLY A 189 -2.41 16.84 -14.48
CA GLY A 189 -1.36 17.88 -14.47
C GLY A 189 -1.85 19.31 -14.71
N THR A 190 -2.96 19.48 -15.39
CA THR A 190 -3.62 20.77 -15.68
C THR A 190 -5.13 20.56 -15.66
N GLY A 191 -5.86 21.47 -15.05
CA GLY A 191 -7.32 21.38 -15.02
C GLY A 191 -7.91 21.55 -13.63
N SER A 192 -9.18 21.17 -13.47
CA SER A 192 -9.89 21.25 -12.19
C SER A 192 -9.27 20.32 -11.16
N ALA A 193 -9.36 20.70 -9.89
CA ALA A 193 -8.92 19.85 -8.79
C ALA A 193 -9.79 18.59 -8.69
N ALA A 194 -9.18 17.48 -8.30
CA ALA A 194 -9.92 16.25 -8.02
C ALA A 194 -10.87 16.47 -6.83
N PRO A 195 -12.04 15.79 -6.82
CA PRO A 195 -13.04 15.97 -5.76
C PRO A 195 -12.44 15.82 -4.35
N GLY A 196 -12.76 16.76 -3.47
CA GLY A 196 -12.33 16.79 -2.07
C GLY A 196 -10.92 17.34 -1.82
N THR A 197 -10.09 17.55 -2.85
CA THR A 197 -8.71 18.04 -2.65
C THR A 197 -8.66 19.53 -2.27
N GLU A 198 -9.53 20.37 -2.83
CA GLU A 198 -9.66 21.77 -2.41
C GLU A 198 -10.17 21.89 -0.98
N LEU A 199 -11.14 21.02 -0.59
CA LEU A 199 -11.59 20.96 0.80
C LEU A 199 -10.43 20.61 1.73
N LEU A 200 -9.59 19.62 1.36
CA LEU A 200 -8.43 19.24 2.17
C LEU A 200 -7.41 20.37 2.32
N LEU A 201 -7.13 21.11 1.24
CA LEU A 201 -6.25 22.28 1.27
C LEU A 201 -6.80 23.36 2.22
N ALA A 202 -8.08 23.71 2.07
CA ALA A 202 -8.73 24.71 2.92
C ALA A 202 -8.83 24.26 4.39
N ALA A 203 -9.12 22.98 4.66
CA ALA A 203 -9.13 22.41 6.00
C ALA A 203 -7.74 22.49 6.64
N THR A 204 -6.68 22.21 5.88
CA THR A 204 -5.29 22.32 6.34
C THR A 204 -4.94 23.75 6.73
N GLU A 205 -5.36 24.75 5.95
CA GLU A 205 -5.17 26.17 6.28
C GLU A 205 -5.88 26.55 7.57
N ARG A 206 -7.11 26.07 7.79
CA ARG A 206 -7.86 26.30 9.02
C ARG A 206 -7.17 25.68 10.24
N LEU A 207 -6.64 24.47 10.11
CA LEU A 207 -5.89 23.80 11.18
C LEU A 207 -4.62 24.60 11.55
N ALA A 208 -3.83 25.01 10.57
CA ALA A 208 -2.63 25.81 10.79
C ALA A 208 -2.96 27.18 11.43
N ALA A 209 -4.00 27.86 10.97
CA ALA A 209 -4.47 29.14 11.54
C ALA A 209 -4.97 28.98 12.99
N ALA A 210 -5.46 27.79 13.38
CA ALA A 210 -5.84 27.44 14.75
C ALA A 210 -4.66 26.99 15.63
N GLY A 211 -3.41 27.13 15.16
CA GLY A 211 -2.20 26.81 15.90
C GLY A 211 -1.82 25.32 15.89
N LYS A 212 -2.46 24.49 15.06
CA LYS A 212 -2.03 23.08 14.90
C LYS A 212 -0.74 23.01 14.08
N ARG A 213 0.16 22.11 14.47
CA ARG A 213 1.36 21.77 13.71
C ARG A 213 0.95 20.81 12.58
N VAL A 214 1.18 21.23 11.36
CA VAL A 214 0.81 20.43 10.17
C VAL A 214 2.02 19.64 9.70
N LEU A 215 1.88 18.31 9.61
CA LEU A 215 2.81 17.40 8.97
C LEU A 215 2.14 16.80 7.73
N VAL A 216 2.72 16.96 6.56
CA VAL A 216 2.12 16.48 5.31
C VAL A 216 2.69 15.13 4.93
N GLY A 217 1.83 14.11 4.89
CA GLY A 217 2.10 12.81 4.27
C GLY A 217 1.79 12.90 2.77
N LEU A 218 2.80 13.24 1.99
CA LEU A 218 2.63 13.52 0.57
C LEU A 218 2.39 12.24 -0.25
N HIS A 219 1.32 12.22 -1.03
CA HIS A 219 1.09 11.14 -1.99
C HIS A 219 2.21 11.17 -3.06
N PRO A 220 2.74 10.01 -3.52
CA PRO A 220 3.89 9.97 -4.45
C PRO A 220 3.70 10.76 -5.76
N ARG A 221 2.46 10.93 -6.21
CA ARG A 221 2.11 11.65 -7.44
C ARG A 221 1.59 13.07 -7.19
N GLU A 222 1.55 13.52 -5.93
CA GLU A 222 1.03 14.85 -5.59
C GLU A 222 2.05 15.93 -5.92
N ASN A 223 1.56 17.09 -6.35
CA ASN A 223 2.39 18.26 -6.59
C ASN A 223 2.89 18.85 -5.26
N ARG A 224 4.17 18.63 -4.98
CA ARG A 224 4.82 19.09 -3.76
C ARG A 224 4.66 20.60 -3.50
N ARG A 225 4.61 21.42 -4.55
CA ARG A 225 4.52 22.90 -4.44
C ARG A 225 3.25 23.36 -3.72
N LEU A 226 2.16 22.63 -3.81
CA LEU A 226 0.92 22.95 -3.10
C LEU A 226 1.07 22.90 -1.57
N TRP A 227 2.09 22.19 -1.07
CA TRP A 227 2.28 21.85 0.33
C TRP A 227 3.57 22.42 0.93
N GLU A 228 4.39 23.15 0.17
CA GLU A 228 5.72 23.65 0.57
C GLU A 228 5.70 24.57 1.80
N LYS A 229 4.57 25.21 2.09
CA LYS A 229 4.41 26.04 3.29
C LYS A 229 4.29 25.24 4.60
N TYR A 230 4.19 23.90 4.51
CA TYR A 230 4.09 23.01 5.66
C TYR A 230 5.29 22.06 5.73
N GLU A 231 5.50 21.46 6.90
CA GLU A 231 6.47 20.37 7.04
C GLU A 231 5.99 19.15 6.24
N ILE A 232 6.77 18.75 5.23
CA ILE A 232 6.50 17.54 4.47
C ILE A 232 7.30 16.39 5.07
N SER A 233 6.61 15.32 5.44
CA SER A 233 7.22 14.14 6.05
C SER A 233 8.30 13.53 5.15
N SER A 234 9.44 13.21 5.72
CA SER A 234 10.52 12.46 5.08
C SER A 234 10.34 10.94 5.13
N VAL A 235 9.35 10.48 5.92
CA VAL A 235 9.01 9.05 6.06
C VAL A 235 7.63 8.78 5.47
N SER A 236 7.27 7.50 5.33
CA SER A 236 5.94 7.13 4.83
C SER A 236 4.81 7.69 5.71
N SER A 237 3.63 7.93 5.12
CA SER A 237 2.45 8.38 5.87
C SER A 237 2.11 7.45 7.03
N LEU A 238 2.33 6.14 6.87
CA LEU A 238 2.14 5.16 7.95
C LEU A 238 3.10 5.41 9.12
N ALA A 239 4.38 5.63 8.85
CA ALA A 239 5.37 5.94 9.90
C ALA A 239 5.11 7.32 10.53
N ALA A 240 4.76 8.32 9.72
CA ALA A 240 4.42 9.66 10.19
C ALA A 240 3.19 9.68 11.10
N SER A 241 2.19 8.81 10.83
CA SER A 241 0.96 8.75 11.62
C SER A 241 1.19 8.36 13.09
N ALA A 242 2.24 7.61 13.37
CA ALA A 242 2.57 7.23 14.74
C ALA A 242 2.92 8.43 15.64
N ARG A 243 3.38 9.54 15.04
CA ARG A 243 3.68 10.79 15.74
C ARG A 243 2.48 11.73 15.83
N ALA A 244 1.49 11.57 14.98
CA ALA A 244 0.36 12.49 14.91
C ALA A 244 -0.66 12.24 16.03
N GLU A 245 -1.23 13.33 16.60
CA GLU A 245 -2.35 13.26 17.51
C GLU A 245 -3.61 12.74 16.78
N ALA A 246 -3.83 13.24 15.57
CA ALA A 246 -4.86 12.79 14.64
C ALA A 246 -4.40 12.99 13.19
N ALA A 247 -5.12 12.40 12.24
CA ALA A 247 -4.88 12.62 10.82
C ALA A 247 -6.15 13.08 10.09
N ILE A 248 -5.97 13.81 9.00
CA ILE A 248 -7.04 14.27 8.12
C ILE A 248 -6.67 13.99 6.66
N GLY A 249 -7.63 13.63 5.84
CA GLY A 249 -7.39 13.39 4.42
C GLY A 249 -8.64 12.94 3.68
N ILE A 250 -8.49 12.66 2.39
CA ILE A 250 -9.54 12.01 1.61
C ILE A 250 -9.49 10.51 1.90
N PRO A 251 -10.61 9.86 2.34
CA PRO A 251 -10.61 8.45 2.69
C PRO A 251 -10.10 7.58 1.55
N GLY A 252 -9.03 6.85 1.79
CA GLY A 252 -8.34 6.00 0.82
C GLY A 252 -7.70 4.77 1.48
N THR A 253 -6.96 3.98 0.70
CA THR A 253 -6.35 2.71 1.14
C THR A 253 -5.42 2.82 2.35
N VAL A 254 -4.84 3.99 2.61
CA VAL A 254 -3.98 4.22 3.77
C VAL A 254 -4.76 4.38 5.08
N PHE A 255 -6.06 4.71 5.02
CA PHE A 255 -6.87 5.00 6.20
C PHE A 255 -6.98 3.80 7.16
N PRO A 256 -7.34 2.58 6.72
CA PRO A 256 -7.33 1.42 7.60
C PRO A 256 -5.95 1.15 8.22
N LEU A 257 -4.85 1.41 7.49
CA LEU A 257 -3.50 1.22 8.00
C LEU A 257 -3.16 2.22 9.12
N ILE A 258 -3.55 3.49 8.97
CA ILE A 258 -3.35 4.53 9.98
C ILE A 258 -4.21 4.27 11.20
N ALA A 259 -5.45 3.81 11.02
CA ALA A 259 -6.30 3.35 12.12
C ALA A 259 -5.66 2.17 12.87
N ALA A 260 -5.00 1.26 12.15
CA ALA A 260 -4.26 0.14 12.74
C ALA A 260 -3.05 0.59 13.60
N VAL A 261 -2.41 1.71 13.28
CA VAL A 261 -1.38 2.35 14.14
C VAL A 261 -1.98 2.91 15.42
N GLY A 262 -3.29 3.15 15.45
CA GLY A 262 -4.00 3.77 16.57
C GLY A 262 -4.17 5.28 16.45
N THR A 263 -4.01 5.85 15.24
CA THR A 263 -4.17 7.29 15.01
C THR A 263 -5.59 7.59 14.52
N PRO A 264 -6.36 8.42 15.24
CA PRO A 264 -7.71 8.83 14.83
C PRO A 264 -7.68 9.57 13.49
N LEU A 265 -8.73 9.38 12.69
CA LEU A 265 -8.85 9.91 11.34
C LEU A 265 -10.08 10.80 11.18
N VAL A 266 -9.92 11.89 10.44
CA VAL A 266 -11.03 12.71 9.92
C VAL A 266 -11.03 12.61 8.39
N GLY A 267 -12.17 12.28 7.81
CA GLY A 267 -12.32 12.15 6.37
C GLY A 267 -12.82 13.45 5.72
N CYS A 268 -12.13 13.97 4.71
CA CYS A 268 -12.67 14.98 3.80
C CYS A 268 -13.51 14.29 2.74
N THR A 269 -14.81 14.56 2.68
CA THR A 269 -15.74 13.92 1.74
C THR A 269 -16.30 14.96 0.77
N ASP A 270 -16.42 14.55 -0.48
CA ASP A 270 -17.00 15.33 -1.56
C ASP A 270 -18.13 14.49 -2.19
N PRO A 271 -19.31 15.06 -2.48
CA PRO A 271 -20.40 14.31 -3.10
C PRO A 271 -20.04 13.68 -4.45
N ALA A 272 -19.08 14.24 -5.17
CA ALA A 272 -18.60 13.69 -6.44
C ALA A 272 -17.63 12.51 -6.27
N LEU A 273 -17.19 12.23 -5.02
CA LEU A 273 -16.24 11.16 -4.74
C LEU A 273 -16.96 9.92 -4.18
N SER A 274 -16.95 8.84 -4.93
CA SER A 274 -17.42 7.54 -4.44
C SER A 274 -16.38 6.91 -3.52
N VAL A 275 -16.65 6.91 -2.22
CA VAL A 275 -15.78 6.28 -1.19
C VAL A 275 -16.50 5.06 -0.62
N PRO A 276 -15.89 3.87 -0.63
CA PRO A 276 -16.45 2.68 0.03
C PRO A 276 -16.73 2.92 1.51
N ASP A 277 -17.85 2.38 2.01
CA ASP A 277 -18.30 2.61 3.38
C ASP A 277 -17.29 2.23 4.45
N TYR A 278 -16.53 1.15 4.23
CA TYR A 278 -15.53 0.71 5.20
C TYR A 278 -14.34 1.65 5.35
N LEU A 279 -14.03 2.46 4.33
CA LEU A 279 -13.01 3.51 4.43
C LEU A 279 -13.52 4.73 5.20
N ARG A 280 -14.83 4.99 5.13
CA ARG A 280 -15.48 6.02 5.96
C ARG A 280 -15.66 5.55 7.40
N ALA A 281 -15.92 4.26 7.60
CA ALA A 281 -16.13 3.67 8.92
C ALA A 281 -14.92 3.77 9.84
N VAL A 282 -13.69 3.81 9.30
CA VAL A 282 -12.48 4.02 10.12
C VAL A 282 -12.26 5.48 10.52
N CYS A 283 -13.03 6.43 9.96
CA CYS A 283 -12.97 7.82 10.35
C CYS A 283 -13.75 8.06 11.65
N SER A 284 -13.20 8.87 12.53
CA SER A 284 -13.91 9.41 13.70
C SER A 284 -15.14 10.24 13.29
N SER A 285 -14.94 11.02 12.22
CA SER A 285 -15.96 11.84 11.57
C SER A 285 -15.55 12.15 10.14
N THR A 286 -16.52 12.63 9.35
CA THR A 286 -16.26 13.20 8.03
C THR A 286 -16.66 14.66 8.01
N ILE A 287 -15.96 15.45 7.20
CA ILE A 287 -16.28 16.87 6.98
C ILE A 287 -16.53 17.11 5.48
N ALA A 288 -17.46 18.01 5.20
CA ALA A 288 -17.76 18.51 3.85
C ALA A 288 -17.52 20.02 3.76
N ASP A 289 -17.10 20.67 4.86
CA ASP A 289 -16.75 22.09 4.96
C ASP A 289 -15.48 22.27 5.78
N ALA A 290 -14.58 23.13 5.32
CA ALA A 290 -13.29 23.38 5.97
C ALA A 290 -13.41 23.99 7.36
N GLY A 291 -14.49 24.72 7.66
CA GLY A 291 -14.77 25.26 8.97
C GLY A 291 -14.98 24.21 10.06
N GLN A 292 -15.32 22.99 9.68
CA GLN A 292 -15.50 21.86 10.60
C GLN A 292 -14.17 21.22 11.03
N ALA A 293 -13.07 21.48 10.33
CA ALA A 293 -11.80 20.74 10.46
C ALA A 293 -11.24 20.77 11.90
N VAL A 294 -11.20 21.96 12.53
CA VAL A 294 -10.61 22.12 13.86
C VAL A 294 -11.42 21.33 14.90
N ALA A 295 -12.74 21.47 14.92
CA ALA A 295 -13.61 20.76 15.85
C ALA A 295 -13.53 19.24 15.63
N ALA A 296 -13.51 18.80 14.39
CA ALA A 296 -13.41 17.39 14.03
C ALA A 296 -12.08 16.77 14.52
N ILE A 297 -10.95 17.47 14.33
CA ILE A 297 -9.62 17.01 14.81
C ILE A 297 -9.55 16.97 16.33
N VAL A 298 -10.04 17.99 17.02
CA VAL A 298 -10.02 18.04 18.51
C VAL A 298 -10.87 16.93 19.12
N SER A 299 -11.99 16.58 18.50
CA SER A 299 -12.88 15.52 18.97
C SER A 299 -12.54 14.14 18.41
N ALA A 300 -11.51 14.03 17.57
CA ALA A 300 -11.20 12.77 16.87
C ALA A 300 -10.93 11.60 17.83
N ARG A 301 -11.51 10.45 17.55
CA ARG A 301 -11.38 9.19 18.32
C ARG A 301 -11.24 8.03 17.35
N LEU A 302 -10.64 6.94 17.80
CA LEU A 302 -10.70 5.69 17.07
C LEU A 302 -12.12 5.14 17.05
N PRO A 303 -12.55 4.48 15.99
CA PRO A 303 -13.78 3.71 16.00
C PRO A 303 -13.68 2.55 17.00
N ASP A 304 -14.81 1.92 17.30
CA ASP A 304 -14.86 0.76 18.18
C ASP A 304 -14.06 -0.43 17.61
N ALA A 305 -13.72 -1.40 18.47
CA ALA A 305 -12.88 -2.53 18.12
C ALA A 305 -13.50 -3.43 17.02
N ALA A 306 -14.84 -3.53 16.96
CA ALA A 306 -15.51 -4.35 15.96
C ALA A 306 -15.42 -3.70 14.57
N THR A 307 -15.65 -2.40 14.51
CA THR A 307 -15.48 -1.59 13.28
C THR A 307 -14.04 -1.65 12.78
N LEU A 308 -13.05 -1.50 13.68
CA LEU A 308 -11.63 -1.63 13.32
C LEU A 308 -11.32 -3.03 12.79
N ALA A 309 -11.76 -4.09 13.47
CA ALA A 309 -11.52 -5.46 13.05
C ALA A 309 -12.14 -5.76 11.67
N ASP A 310 -13.34 -5.24 11.40
CA ASP A 310 -14.01 -5.40 10.11
C ASP A 310 -13.29 -4.66 8.97
N ALA A 311 -12.81 -3.45 9.23
CA ALA A 311 -12.20 -2.60 8.20
C ALA A 311 -10.69 -2.86 7.99
N VAL A 312 -9.97 -3.26 9.04
CA VAL A 312 -8.51 -3.47 9.01
C VAL A 312 -8.15 -4.94 8.80
N GLY A 313 -8.92 -5.85 9.42
CA GLY A 313 -8.62 -7.28 9.44
C GLY A 313 -7.48 -7.64 10.41
N PRO A 314 -6.92 -8.86 10.29
CA PRO A 314 -5.86 -9.33 11.18
C PRO A 314 -4.54 -8.59 10.95
N ILE A 315 -3.97 -8.06 12.04
CA ILE A 315 -2.70 -7.33 12.06
C ILE A 315 -1.54 -8.29 12.33
N GLY A 316 -0.40 -8.07 11.67
CA GLY A 316 0.82 -8.86 11.80
C GLY A 316 0.77 -10.23 11.12
N GLY A 317 1.88 -10.67 10.54
CA GLY A 317 2.02 -11.96 9.84
C GLY A 317 1.18 -12.11 8.57
N SER A 318 0.69 -11.02 8.02
CA SER A 318 -0.21 -11.00 6.85
C SER A 318 0.50 -11.42 5.57
N ALA A 319 1.76 -11.01 5.38
CA ALA A 319 2.54 -11.47 4.24
C ALA A 319 2.69 -13.00 4.22
N ARG A 320 2.98 -13.60 5.39
CA ARG A 320 3.08 -15.06 5.50
C ARG A 320 1.76 -15.75 5.19
N ARG A 321 0.64 -15.31 5.81
CA ARG A 321 -0.69 -15.88 5.52
C ARG A 321 -1.02 -15.79 4.02
N LEU A 322 -0.74 -14.64 3.41
CA LEU A 322 -0.97 -14.44 1.99
C LEU A 322 -0.17 -15.41 1.12
N LEU A 323 1.12 -15.55 1.38
CA LEU A 323 1.96 -16.48 0.62
C LEU A 323 1.52 -17.94 0.82
N THR A 324 1.06 -18.32 2.02
CA THR A 324 0.45 -19.63 2.27
C THR A 324 -0.78 -19.87 1.39
N GLU A 325 -1.66 -18.88 1.22
CA GLU A 325 -2.82 -19.00 0.32
C GLU A 325 -2.44 -19.11 -1.16
N TRP A 326 -1.27 -18.62 -1.52
CA TRP A 326 -0.76 -18.69 -2.89
C TRP A 326 0.01 -19.99 -3.18
N ASP A 327 0.31 -20.81 -2.17
CA ASP A 327 1.00 -22.10 -2.29
C ASP A 327 0.07 -23.18 -2.85
#